data_686fa008e4fa9fd68a31ce4c9f800505
#
_entry.id   686fa008e4fa9fd68a31ce4c9f800505
#
_cell.length_a   1.000
_cell.length_b   1.000
_cell.length_c   1.000
_cell.angle_alpha   90.00
_cell.angle_beta   90.00
_cell.angle_gamma   90.00
#
_symmetry.space_group_name_H-M   'P 1'
#
loop_
_entity.id
_entity.type
_entity.pdbx_description
1 polymer ?
#
loop_
_entity_poly.entity_id
_entity_poly.type
_entity_poly.pdbx_seq_one_letter_code
_entity_poly.pdbx_strand_id
1 'polypeptide(L)'
;MTKRTLTLDLGNSTLAVGVFEDGALVKHLRLPKDASAQQLMRRVGKMFCAVSACSVVPDLTAPLLDSLETALGLRPLLLTPTANHGLKIHYRRPATLGADRVAAALGARKLHPQQNLVIVDCGTATTLTFLNRDGELLGGAILPGLALWPKALAQATAKLPDVSLPRLTAKLPASVAKDTADAIRAGALYGHAGAIRELAERGAREVFGESPTVLTKDSPQQGHTNETSLPPKQSVIVIGTGGQALHFTEQSCFTVIEPALTLHGLQAYAVAHA
;
A
#
# COMPACT_ATOMS: atom_id res chain seq x y z
N MET A 1 4.04 18.85 -25.10
CA MET A 1 4.90 17.70 -24.69
C MET A 1 4.26 17.03 -23.52
N THR A 2 4.09 15.71 -23.54
CA THR A 2 3.55 14.90 -22.44
C THR A 2 4.45 15.01 -21.21
N LYS A 3 3.89 15.36 -20.06
CA LYS A 3 4.64 15.44 -18.79
C LYS A 3 4.76 14.03 -18.20
N ARG A 4 5.98 13.49 -18.15
CA ARG A 4 6.26 12.16 -17.58
C ARG A 4 6.89 12.27 -16.21
N THR A 5 6.32 11.57 -15.25
CA THR A 5 6.83 11.46 -13.88
C THR A 5 7.21 10.01 -13.56
N LEU A 6 8.38 9.82 -12.97
CA LEU A 6 8.83 8.53 -12.44
C LEU A 6 8.63 8.51 -10.92
N THR A 7 8.00 7.46 -10.41
CA THR A 7 7.78 7.27 -8.96
C THR A 7 8.37 5.95 -8.50
N LEU A 8 9.00 5.95 -7.33
CA LEU A 8 9.78 4.84 -6.81
C LEU A 8 9.47 4.61 -5.32
N ASP A 9 8.98 3.43 -5.00
CA ASP A 9 8.78 2.99 -3.61
C ASP A 9 9.75 1.84 -3.30
N LEU A 10 10.82 2.16 -2.56
CA LEU A 10 11.85 1.21 -2.17
C LEU A 10 11.49 0.55 -0.82
N GLY A 11 10.83 -0.60 -0.93
CA GLY A 11 10.46 -1.43 0.20
C GLY A 11 11.51 -2.47 0.58
N ASN A 12 11.30 -3.14 1.72
CA ASN A 12 12.21 -4.19 2.22
C ASN A 12 12.36 -5.40 1.29
N SER A 13 11.36 -5.68 0.46
CA SER A 13 11.36 -6.84 -0.44
C SER A 13 11.50 -6.48 -1.91
N THR A 14 10.94 -5.35 -2.33
CA THR A 14 10.85 -4.96 -3.74
C THR A 14 10.98 -3.45 -3.91
N LEU A 15 11.37 -3.04 -5.12
CA LEU A 15 11.25 -1.69 -5.64
C LEU A 15 9.97 -1.62 -6.51
N ALA A 16 8.93 -0.92 -6.03
CA ALA A 16 7.77 -0.63 -6.86
C ALA A 16 8.04 0.65 -7.68
N VAL A 17 7.63 0.61 -8.96
CA VAL A 17 7.93 1.66 -9.93
C VAL A 17 6.65 2.05 -10.67
N GLY A 18 6.37 3.35 -10.73
CA GLY A 18 5.29 3.93 -11.51
C GLY A 18 5.80 4.90 -12.56
N VAL A 19 5.27 4.82 -13.76
CA VAL A 19 5.44 5.84 -14.78
C VAL A 19 4.08 6.50 -15.00
N PHE A 20 4.04 7.80 -14.84
CA PHE A 20 2.85 8.61 -15.08
C PHE A 20 3.06 9.49 -16.30
N GLU A 21 2.02 9.60 -17.12
CA GLU A 21 1.95 10.52 -18.26
C GLU A 21 0.72 11.43 -18.07
N ASP A 22 0.94 12.73 -18.02
CA ASP A 22 -0.10 13.74 -17.73
C ASP A 22 -0.97 13.41 -16.51
N GLY A 23 -0.36 12.80 -15.50
CA GLY A 23 -1.01 12.40 -14.24
C GLY A 23 -1.67 11.02 -14.24
N ALA A 24 -1.78 10.35 -15.39
CA ALA A 24 -2.29 9.00 -15.50
C ALA A 24 -1.17 7.96 -15.33
N LEU A 25 -1.41 6.90 -14.55
CA LEU A 25 -0.47 5.79 -14.39
C LEU A 25 -0.49 4.93 -15.67
N VAL A 26 0.59 4.99 -16.46
CA VAL A 26 0.72 4.23 -17.72
C VAL A 26 1.56 2.96 -17.58
N LYS A 27 2.36 2.86 -16.50
CA LYS A 27 3.17 1.67 -16.23
C LYS A 27 3.36 1.47 -14.74
N HIS A 28 3.12 0.24 -14.28
CA HIS A 28 3.40 -0.21 -12.92
C HIS A 28 4.27 -1.46 -12.97
N LEU A 29 5.43 -1.42 -12.31
CA LEU A 29 6.39 -2.52 -12.27
C LEU A 29 6.79 -2.82 -10.84
N ARG A 30 7.19 -4.07 -10.59
CA ARG A 30 7.90 -4.48 -9.38
C ARG A 30 9.24 -5.08 -9.78
N LEU A 31 10.31 -4.58 -9.19
CA LEU A 31 11.69 -5.03 -9.42
C LEU A 31 12.27 -5.54 -8.09
N PRO A 32 13.36 -6.33 -8.13
CA PRO A 32 14.16 -6.59 -6.94
C PRO A 32 14.56 -5.26 -6.27
N LYS A 33 14.62 -5.22 -4.94
CA LYS A 33 14.95 -3.98 -4.19
C LYS A 33 16.34 -3.41 -4.53
N ASP A 34 17.26 -4.28 -4.96
CA ASP A 34 18.62 -3.98 -5.37
C ASP A 34 18.79 -3.76 -6.88
N ALA A 35 17.66 -3.60 -7.60
CA ALA A 35 17.70 -3.31 -9.02
C ALA A 35 18.46 -2.01 -9.30
N SER A 36 19.44 -2.07 -10.21
CA SER A 36 20.23 -0.90 -10.58
C SER A 36 19.43 0.13 -11.39
N ALA A 37 19.85 1.40 -11.35
CA ALA A 37 19.26 2.45 -12.18
C ALA A 37 19.30 2.07 -13.67
N GLN A 38 20.33 1.37 -14.15
CA GLN A 38 20.41 0.92 -15.53
C GLN A 38 19.32 -0.12 -15.88
N GLN A 39 19.07 -1.09 -14.98
CA GLN A 39 18.00 -2.06 -15.15
C GLN A 39 16.64 -1.39 -15.17
N LEU A 40 16.43 -0.41 -14.30
CA LEU A 40 15.23 0.40 -14.25
C LEU A 40 15.02 1.18 -15.54
N MET A 41 16.05 1.92 -16.01
CA MET A 41 15.95 2.74 -17.23
C MET A 41 15.68 1.92 -18.49
N ARG A 42 16.18 0.69 -18.58
CA ARG A 42 15.83 -0.24 -19.68
C ARG A 42 14.33 -0.58 -19.73
N ARG A 43 13.66 -0.53 -18.59
CA ARG A 43 12.22 -0.84 -18.46
C ARG A 43 11.31 0.36 -18.67
N VAL A 44 11.74 1.56 -18.26
CA VAL A 44 10.88 2.75 -18.21
C VAL A 44 11.31 3.87 -19.15
N GLY A 45 12.51 3.80 -19.74
CA GLY A 45 13.10 4.88 -20.54
C GLY A 45 13.77 5.96 -19.70
N LYS A 46 14.18 7.06 -20.33
CA LYS A 46 14.98 8.11 -19.68
C LYS A 46 14.35 9.51 -19.70
N MET A 47 13.24 9.70 -20.39
CA MET A 47 12.63 11.03 -20.54
C MET A 47 11.57 11.25 -19.46
N PHE A 48 11.95 11.96 -18.40
CA PHE A 48 11.06 12.35 -17.31
C PHE A 48 11.25 13.83 -17.00
N CYS A 49 10.20 14.52 -16.58
CA CYS A 49 10.25 15.89 -16.09
C CYS A 49 10.36 15.97 -14.56
N ALA A 50 10.00 14.89 -13.85
CA ALA A 50 10.15 14.79 -12.41
C ALA A 50 10.36 13.34 -11.98
N VAL A 51 11.08 13.16 -10.87
CA VAL A 51 11.29 11.86 -10.21
C VAL A 51 11.00 12.04 -8.73
N SER A 52 10.20 11.16 -8.15
CA SER A 52 9.96 11.13 -6.70
C SER A 52 10.11 9.72 -6.15
N ALA A 53 10.60 9.63 -4.94
CA ALA A 53 10.86 8.37 -4.29
C ALA A 53 10.47 8.42 -2.80
N CYS A 54 10.08 7.28 -2.24
CA CYS A 54 10.14 7.01 -0.82
C CYS A 54 10.93 5.73 -0.56
N SER A 55 11.45 5.59 0.64
CA SER A 55 12.24 4.41 1.02
C SER A 55 12.11 4.09 2.49
N VAL A 56 12.12 2.79 2.79
CA VAL A 56 12.27 2.20 4.13
C VAL A 56 13.55 1.37 4.24
N VAL A 57 14.49 1.53 3.28
CA VAL A 57 15.77 0.80 3.21
C VAL A 57 16.93 1.81 3.12
N PRO A 58 17.40 2.35 4.25
CA PRO A 58 18.40 3.44 4.27
C PRO A 58 19.66 3.17 3.43
N ASP A 59 20.23 1.96 3.54
CA ASP A 59 21.48 1.60 2.89
C ASP A 59 21.41 1.58 1.36
N LEU A 60 20.22 1.37 0.78
CA LEU A 60 20.01 1.35 -0.67
C LEU A 60 19.49 2.69 -1.22
N THR A 61 19.02 3.59 -0.34
CA THR A 61 18.33 4.82 -0.76
C THR A 61 19.29 5.77 -1.48
N ALA A 62 20.37 6.21 -0.82
CA ALA A 62 21.31 7.16 -1.41
C ALA A 62 21.96 6.61 -2.70
N PRO A 63 22.51 5.36 -2.74
CA PRO A 63 23.05 4.81 -3.97
C PRO A 63 22.09 4.77 -5.15
N LEU A 64 20.82 4.45 -4.91
CA LEU A 64 19.78 4.45 -5.96
C LEU A 64 19.51 5.86 -6.48
N LEU A 65 19.31 6.83 -5.58
CA LEU A 65 19.01 8.23 -5.96
C LEU A 65 20.15 8.87 -6.73
N ASP A 66 21.40 8.70 -6.29
CA ASP A 66 22.60 9.24 -6.95
C ASP A 66 22.78 8.64 -8.36
N SER A 67 22.54 7.33 -8.49
CA SER A 67 22.60 6.64 -9.78
C SER A 67 21.49 7.12 -10.73
N LEU A 68 20.31 7.44 -10.21
CA LEU A 68 19.20 7.99 -10.99
C LEU A 68 19.47 9.44 -11.40
N GLU A 69 19.98 10.26 -10.50
CA GLU A 69 20.38 11.63 -10.82
C GLU A 69 21.40 11.66 -11.97
N THR A 70 22.43 10.79 -11.88
CA THR A 70 23.42 10.63 -12.95
C THR A 70 22.81 10.17 -14.26
N ALA A 71 21.88 9.20 -14.23
CA ALA A 71 21.29 8.62 -15.42
C ALA A 71 20.27 9.51 -16.13
N LEU A 72 19.59 10.37 -15.39
CA LEU A 72 18.46 11.19 -15.85
C LEU A 72 18.79 12.69 -15.97
N GLY A 73 19.86 13.15 -15.32
CA GLY A 73 20.16 14.58 -15.17
C GLY A 73 19.11 15.34 -14.32
N LEU A 74 18.35 14.61 -13.52
CA LEU A 74 17.28 15.11 -12.64
C LEU A 74 17.51 14.58 -11.23
N ARG A 75 17.50 15.49 -10.25
CA ARG A 75 17.58 15.10 -8.84
C ARG A 75 16.24 14.53 -8.37
N PRO A 76 16.19 13.26 -7.90
CA PRO A 76 14.95 12.70 -7.38
C PRO A 76 14.50 13.39 -6.10
N LEU A 77 13.21 13.70 -6.00
CA LEU A 77 12.57 14.20 -4.78
C LEU A 77 12.35 13.05 -3.80
N LEU A 78 13.03 13.06 -2.67
CA LEU A 78 12.83 12.06 -1.62
C LEU A 78 11.72 12.50 -0.66
N LEU A 79 10.61 11.77 -0.66
CA LEU A 79 9.55 11.93 0.33
C LEU A 79 9.99 11.31 1.66
N THR A 80 9.97 12.11 2.71
CA THR A 80 10.19 11.69 4.10
C THR A 80 9.00 12.10 4.96
N PRO A 81 8.81 11.51 6.15
CA PRO A 81 7.72 11.91 7.05
C PRO A 81 7.81 13.37 7.55
N THR A 82 8.96 13.97 7.45
CA THR A 82 9.22 15.37 7.87
C THR A 82 9.32 16.34 6.69
N ALA A 83 9.19 15.85 5.46
CA ALA A 83 9.15 16.71 4.27
C ALA A 83 7.87 17.55 4.24
N ASN A 84 7.89 18.64 3.46
CA ASN A 84 6.68 19.42 3.23
C ASN A 84 5.75 18.70 2.24
N HIS A 85 4.89 17.83 2.72
CA HIS A 85 3.97 17.01 1.92
C HIS A 85 2.49 17.40 2.06
N GLY A 86 2.18 18.41 2.87
CA GLY A 86 0.82 18.94 3.03
C GLY A 86 -0.13 18.06 3.87
N LEU A 87 0.35 17.01 4.52
CA LEU A 87 -0.39 16.26 5.54
C LEU A 87 0.04 16.72 6.93
N LYS A 88 -0.91 16.76 7.87
CA LYS A 88 -0.61 16.96 9.28
C LYS A 88 -0.50 15.59 9.96
N ILE A 89 0.67 15.32 10.53
CA ILE A 89 0.97 14.03 11.15
C ILE A 89 0.83 14.12 12.68
N HIS A 90 -0.10 13.36 13.26
CA HIS A 90 -0.36 13.29 14.70
C HIS A 90 0.42 12.18 15.42
N TYR A 91 1.62 11.87 14.94
CA TYR A 91 2.53 10.97 15.65
C TYR A 91 3.31 11.70 16.73
N ARG A 92 3.54 11.05 17.88
CA ARG A 92 4.39 11.63 18.94
C ARG A 92 5.81 11.94 18.45
N ARG A 93 6.31 11.12 17.50
CA ARG A 93 7.61 11.29 16.83
C ARG A 93 7.41 11.09 15.32
N PRO A 94 7.05 12.13 14.57
CA PRO A 94 6.74 12.01 13.13
C PRO A 94 7.85 11.36 12.31
N ALA A 95 9.11 11.61 12.63
CA ALA A 95 10.27 11.03 11.94
C ALA A 95 10.36 9.49 12.02
N THR A 96 9.61 8.85 12.94
CA THR A 96 9.56 7.37 13.04
C THR A 96 8.48 6.73 12.18
N LEU A 97 7.62 7.53 11.53
CA LEU A 97 6.63 7.02 10.59
C LEU A 97 7.31 6.56 9.31
N GLY A 98 6.89 5.43 8.73
CA GLY A 98 7.40 4.99 7.43
C GLY A 98 7.03 5.98 6.31
N ALA A 99 7.98 6.29 5.44
CA ALA A 99 7.75 7.19 4.30
C ALA A 99 6.74 6.60 3.30
N ASP A 100 6.68 5.28 3.18
CA ASP A 100 5.68 4.51 2.43
C ASP A 100 4.26 4.80 2.92
N ARG A 101 4.04 4.90 4.23
CA ARG A 101 2.73 5.22 4.82
C ARG A 101 2.31 6.67 4.53
N VAL A 102 3.26 7.60 4.51
CA VAL A 102 3.00 9.00 4.10
C VAL A 102 2.64 9.04 2.61
N ALA A 103 3.40 8.33 1.77
CA ALA A 103 3.11 8.23 0.35
C ALA A 103 1.73 7.60 0.09
N ALA A 104 1.40 6.51 0.77
CA ALA A 104 0.08 5.89 0.65
C ALA A 104 -1.05 6.84 1.09
N ALA A 105 -0.86 7.62 2.16
CA ALA A 105 -1.82 8.62 2.62
C ALA A 105 -2.04 9.76 1.60
N LEU A 106 -0.97 10.24 0.95
CA LEU A 106 -1.06 11.21 -0.13
C LEU A 106 -1.83 10.65 -1.34
N GLY A 107 -1.55 9.39 -1.70
CA GLY A 107 -2.27 8.69 -2.78
C GLY A 107 -3.75 8.53 -2.46
N ALA A 108 -4.06 8.10 -1.25
CA ALA A 108 -5.42 7.94 -0.78
C ALA A 108 -6.21 9.26 -0.80
N ARG A 109 -5.61 10.35 -0.28
CA ARG A 109 -6.22 11.68 -0.32
C ARG A 109 -6.45 12.19 -1.75
N LYS A 110 -5.52 11.90 -2.67
CA LYS A 110 -5.65 12.27 -4.09
C LYS A 110 -6.80 11.54 -4.77
N LEU A 111 -6.92 10.23 -4.55
CA LEU A 111 -7.92 9.39 -5.20
C LEU A 111 -9.31 9.50 -4.54
N HIS A 112 -9.36 9.75 -3.23
CA HIS A 112 -10.58 9.86 -2.44
C HIS A 112 -10.58 11.16 -1.62
N PRO A 113 -10.71 12.32 -2.27
CA PRO A 113 -10.67 13.61 -1.57
C PRO A 113 -11.84 13.77 -0.62
N GLN A 114 -11.61 14.45 0.51
CA GLN A 114 -12.63 14.80 1.50
C GLN A 114 -13.35 13.60 2.15
N GLN A 115 -12.69 12.44 2.23
CA GLN A 115 -13.19 11.23 2.90
C GLN A 115 -12.36 10.90 4.14
N ASN A 116 -12.98 10.22 5.12
CA ASN A 116 -12.26 9.53 6.17
C ASN A 116 -11.76 8.19 5.62
N LEU A 117 -10.46 7.92 5.75
CA LEU A 117 -9.80 6.82 5.06
C LEU A 117 -9.07 5.92 6.05
N VAL A 118 -9.27 4.62 5.92
CA VAL A 118 -8.43 3.58 6.52
C VAL A 118 -7.60 2.95 5.41
N ILE A 119 -6.31 3.18 5.42
CA ILE A 119 -5.40 2.66 4.41
C ILE A 119 -4.73 1.41 4.98
N VAL A 120 -4.91 0.27 4.31
CA VAL A 120 -4.36 -1.02 4.71
C VAL A 120 -3.35 -1.47 3.67
N ASP A 121 -2.06 -1.33 4.00
CA ASP A 121 -0.99 -1.82 3.14
C ASP A 121 -0.60 -3.25 3.54
N CYS A 122 -0.90 -4.21 2.68
CA CYS A 122 -0.63 -5.63 2.85
C CYS A 122 0.72 -6.00 2.19
N GLY A 123 1.81 -5.62 2.84
CA GLY A 123 3.18 -5.89 2.43
C GLY A 123 3.87 -6.98 3.26
N THR A 124 5.18 -6.83 3.49
CA THR A 124 5.97 -7.66 4.42
C THR A 124 5.46 -7.54 5.84
N ALA A 125 5.12 -6.34 6.27
CA ALA A 125 4.21 -6.08 7.38
C ALA A 125 2.86 -5.63 6.80
N THR A 126 1.76 -5.80 7.54
CA THR A 126 0.49 -5.16 7.21
C THR A 126 0.34 -3.95 8.11
N THR A 127 0.17 -2.78 7.51
CA THR A 127 -0.02 -1.54 8.25
C THR A 127 -1.41 -0.98 8.02
N LEU A 128 -2.04 -0.46 9.07
CA LEU A 128 -3.24 0.36 8.97
C LEU A 128 -2.87 1.81 9.25
N THR A 129 -3.35 2.72 8.42
CA THR A 129 -3.14 4.17 8.59
C THR A 129 -4.49 4.87 8.51
N PHE A 130 -4.79 5.70 9.51
CA PHE A 130 -6.04 6.45 9.60
C PHE A 130 -5.79 7.90 9.17
N LEU A 131 -6.47 8.33 8.12
CA LEU A 131 -6.38 9.66 7.54
C LEU A 131 -7.77 10.29 7.51
N ASN A 132 -7.94 11.44 8.16
CA ASN A 132 -9.23 12.12 8.13
C ASN A 132 -9.41 12.96 6.85
N ARG A 133 -10.64 13.43 6.64
CA ARG A 133 -11.03 14.27 5.48
C ARG A 133 -10.23 15.56 5.37
N ASP A 134 -9.68 16.06 6.47
CA ASP A 134 -8.91 17.31 6.51
C ASP A 134 -7.42 17.10 6.18
N GLY A 135 -7.01 15.86 5.92
CA GLY A 135 -5.63 15.50 5.59
C GLY A 135 -4.74 15.35 6.82
N GLU A 136 -5.32 15.00 7.96
CA GLU A 136 -4.58 14.71 9.17
C GLU A 136 -4.39 13.18 9.32
N LEU A 137 -3.14 12.74 9.38
CA LEU A 137 -2.77 11.35 9.64
C LEU A 137 -2.78 11.14 11.17
N LEU A 138 -3.82 10.46 11.64
CA LEU A 138 -4.15 10.37 13.07
C LEU A 138 -3.40 9.26 13.80
N GLY A 139 -2.91 8.25 13.08
CA GLY A 139 -2.21 7.11 13.67
C GLY A 139 -2.38 5.84 12.87
N GLY A 140 -2.23 4.69 13.54
CA GLY A 140 -2.44 3.41 12.88
C GLY A 140 -1.95 2.22 13.69
N ALA A 141 -2.02 1.05 13.07
CA ALA A 141 -1.58 -0.23 13.62
C ALA A 141 -0.59 -0.92 12.67
N ILE A 142 0.22 -1.82 13.20
CA ILE A 142 1.15 -2.65 12.43
C ILE A 142 0.97 -4.10 12.85
N LEU A 143 0.79 -4.98 11.86
CA LEU A 143 0.66 -6.42 12.02
C LEU A 143 1.79 -7.14 11.27
N PRO A 144 2.11 -8.39 11.63
CA PRO A 144 2.87 -9.25 10.73
C PRO A 144 2.15 -9.36 9.39
N GLY A 145 2.85 -9.23 8.26
CA GLY A 145 2.24 -9.49 6.95
C GLY A 145 1.80 -10.95 6.81
N LEU A 146 0.87 -11.23 5.88
CA LEU A 146 0.24 -12.54 5.72
C LEU A 146 1.27 -13.68 5.61
N ALA A 147 2.37 -13.47 4.87
CA ALA A 147 3.41 -14.48 4.70
C ALA A 147 4.24 -14.77 5.97
N LEU A 148 4.15 -13.93 6.99
CA LEU A 148 4.87 -14.14 8.25
C LEU A 148 4.13 -15.09 9.20
N TRP A 149 2.83 -15.28 9.06
CA TRP A 149 2.03 -16.15 9.94
C TRP A 149 2.50 -17.61 9.90
N PRO A 150 2.58 -18.28 8.72
CA PRO A 150 3.09 -19.64 8.64
C PRO A 150 4.54 -19.75 9.12
N LYS A 151 5.39 -18.78 8.72
CA LYS A 151 6.81 -18.74 9.11
C LYS A 151 6.99 -18.66 10.63
N ALA A 152 6.22 -17.79 11.29
CA ALA A 152 6.28 -17.66 12.75
C ALA A 152 5.91 -18.96 13.45
N LEU A 153 4.89 -19.69 12.96
CA LEU A 153 4.50 -20.99 13.51
C LEU A 153 5.60 -22.04 13.33
N ALA A 154 6.18 -22.12 12.11
CA ALA A 154 7.28 -23.05 11.83
C ALA A 154 8.52 -22.78 12.68
N GLN A 155 8.86 -21.50 12.91
CA GLN A 155 10.02 -21.12 13.71
C GLN A 155 9.79 -21.32 15.22
N ALA A 156 8.56 -21.11 15.70
CA ALA A 156 8.25 -21.14 17.13
C ALA A 156 7.83 -22.54 17.64
N THR A 157 7.66 -23.53 16.76
CA THR A 157 7.17 -24.86 17.15
C THR A 157 8.02 -25.97 16.54
N ALA A 158 8.15 -27.10 17.27
CA ALA A 158 8.98 -28.22 16.85
C ALA A 158 8.39 -29.08 15.70
N LYS A 159 7.06 -29.01 15.47
CA LYS A 159 6.36 -29.94 14.58
C LYS A 159 5.54 -29.29 13.47
N LEU A 160 5.30 -27.98 13.53
CA LEU A 160 4.55 -27.31 12.47
C LEU A 160 5.45 -27.01 11.27
N PRO A 161 5.03 -27.42 10.06
CA PRO A 161 5.81 -27.18 8.85
C PRO A 161 5.76 -25.71 8.41
N ASP A 162 6.79 -25.24 7.72
CA ASP A 162 6.70 -24.01 6.94
C ASP A 162 5.85 -24.26 5.69
N VAL A 163 4.71 -23.59 5.60
CA VAL A 163 3.77 -23.73 4.50
C VAL A 163 3.68 -22.46 3.69
N SER A 164 3.77 -22.60 2.37
CA SER A 164 3.55 -21.49 1.46
C SER A 164 2.05 -21.12 1.42
N LEU A 165 1.79 -19.81 1.26
CA LEU A 165 0.43 -19.33 1.02
C LEU A 165 -0.08 -19.82 -0.35
N PRO A 166 -1.40 -20.04 -0.50
CA PRO A 166 -1.98 -20.38 -1.79
C PRO A 166 -1.74 -19.25 -2.79
N ARG A 167 -1.64 -19.61 -4.06
CA ARG A 167 -1.62 -18.61 -5.14
C ARG A 167 -2.98 -17.88 -5.19
N LEU A 168 -3.00 -16.64 -5.65
CA LEU A 168 -4.23 -15.83 -5.77
C LEU A 168 -5.34 -16.52 -6.58
N THR A 169 -4.96 -17.37 -7.53
CA THR A 169 -5.88 -18.16 -8.38
C THR A 169 -6.28 -19.49 -7.80
N ALA A 170 -5.73 -19.88 -6.65
CA ALA A 170 -6.04 -21.14 -6.02
C ALA A 170 -7.35 -21.06 -5.21
N LYS A 171 -8.06 -22.18 -5.10
CA LYS A 171 -9.21 -22.28 -4.22
C LYS A 171 -8.80 -21.96 -2.78
N LEU A 172 -9.60 -21.14 -2.11
CA LEU A 172 -9.38 -20.81 -0.70
C LEU A 172 -9.44 -22.08 0.17
N PRO A 173 -8.60 -22.19 1.21
CA PRO A 173 -8.68 -23.30 2.14
C PRO A 173 -10.03 -23.31 2.86
N ALA A 174 -10.50 -24.49 3.25
CA ALA A 174 -11.67 -24.60 4.12
C ALA A 174 -11.34 -23.96 5.48
N SER A 175 -12.29 -23.26 6.09
CA SER A 175 -12.10 -22.67 7.43
C SER A 175 -11.90 -23.72 8.51
N VAL A 176 -12.45 -24.92 8.32
CA VAL A 176 -12.20 -26.11 9.14
C VAL A 176 -11.44 -27.11 8.27
N ALA A 177 -10.12 -27.05 8.34
CA ALA A 177 -9.23 -27.93 7.57
C ALA A 177 -9.09 -29.30 8.22
N LYS A 178 -8.70 -30.31 7.41
CA LYS A 178 -8.55 -31.71 7.84
C LYS A 178 -7.09 -32.20 7.87
N ASP A 179 -6.15 -31.30 7.58
CA ASP A 179 -4.71 -31.54 7.72
C ASP A 179 -3.99 -30.27 8.24
N THR A 180 -2.76 -30.45 8.74
CA THR A 180 -2.00 -29.41 9.41
C THR A 180 -1.64 -28.26 8.46
N ALA A 181 -1.29 -28.54 7.21
CA ALA A 181 -0.86 -27.52 6.28
C ALA A 181 -2.02 -26.59 5.90
N ASP A 182 -3.19 -27.15 5.60
CA ASP A 182 -4.39 -26.37 5.31
C ASP A 182 -4.95 -25.67 6.55
N ALA A 183 -4.81 -26.24 7.75
CA ALA A 183 -5.15 -25.57 9.00
C ALA A 183 -4.29 -24.30 9.22
N ILE A 184 -2.98 -24.38 8.95
CA ILE A 184 -2.08 -23.22 9.01
C ILE A 184 -2.47 -22.16 7.96
N ARG A 185 -2.76 -22.58 6.73
CA ARG A 185 -3.22 -21.66 5.66
C ARG A 185 -4.53 -20.97 6.01
N ALA A 186 -5.51 -21.73 6.52
CA ALA A 186 -6.80 -21.19 6.94
C ALA A 186 -6.64 -20.19 8.09
N GLY A 187 -5.87 -20.55 9.12
CA GLY A 187 -5.56 -19.67 10.25
C GLY A 187 -4.87 -18.39 9.81
N ALA A 188 -3.86 -18.49 8.95
CA ALA A 188 -3.16 -17.33 8.40
C ALA A 188 -4.11 -16.41 7.59
N LEU A 189 -4.88 -16.97 6.65
CA LEU A 189 -5.72 -16.18 5.77
C LEU A 189 -6.91 -15.55 6.51
N TYR A 190 -7.71 -16.38 7.19
CA TYR A 190 -8.94 -15.90 7.84
C TYR A 190 -8.65 -15.16 9.14
N GLY A 191 -7.62 -15.57 9.90
CA GLY A 191 -7.16 -14.86 11.09
C GLY A 191 -6.64 -13.46 10.75
N HIS A 192 -5.82 -13.37 9.69
CA HIS A 192 -5.32 -12.08 9.22
C HIS A 192 -6.43 -11.16 8.70
N ALA A 193 -7.37 -11.70 7.90
CA ALA A 193 -8.56 -10.97 7.45
C ALA A 193 -9.41 -10.47 8.63
N GLY A 194 -9.62 -11.32 9.64
CA GLY A 194 -10.30 -10.95 10.88
C GLY A 194 -9.60 -9.80 11.62
N ALA A 195 -8.27 -9.87 11.74
CA ALA A 195 -7.47 -8.83 12.38
C ALA A 195 -7.55 -7.48 11.61
N ILE A 196 -7.48 -7.52 10.28
CA ILE A 196 -7.65 -6.31 9.46
C ILE A 196 -9.02 -5.67 9.71
N ARG A 197 -10.11 -6.47 9.62
CA ARG A 197 -11.48 -5.95 9.83
C ARG A 197 -11.67 -5.36 11.22
N GLU A 198 -11.26 -6.08 12.26
CA GLU A 198 -11.41 -5.62 13.64
C GLU A 198 -10.65 -4.32 13.89
N LEU A 199 -9.40 -4.21 13.43
CA LEU A 199 -8.61 -3.00 13.61
C LEU A 199 -9.12 -1.83 12.78
N ALA A 200 -9.60 -2.07 11.56
CA ALA A 200 -10.20 -1.04 10.74
C ALA A 200 -11.48 -0.50 11.38
N GLU A 201 -12.37 -1.38 11.84
CA GLU A 201 -13.63 -1.04 12.49
C GLU A 201 -13.40 -0.30 13.80
N ARG A 202 -12.58 -0.88 14.70
CA ARG A 202 -12.29 -0.30 16.01
C ARG A 202 -11.60 1.06 15.89
N GLY A 203 -10.57 1.14 15.04
CA GLY A 203 -9.84 2.39 14.84
C GLY A 203 -10.69 3.46 14.18
N ALA A 204 -11.53 3.14 13.20
CA ALA A 204 -12.43 4.10 12.57
C ALA A 204 -13.44 4.68 13.57
N ARG A 205 -14.03 3.83 14.42
CA ARG A 205 -14.91 4.31 15.51
C ARG A 205 -14.18 5.22 16.50
N GLU A 206 -12.94 4.85 16.86
CA GLU A 206 -12.14 5.60 17.81
C GLU A 206 -11.78 7.01 17.29
N VAL A 207 -11.34 7.13 16.04
CA VAL A 207 -10.79 8.38 15.53
C VAL A 207 -11.77 9.19 14.66
N PHE A 208 -12.79 8.56 14.05
CA PHE A 208 -13.79 9.23 13.21
C PHE A 208 -15.19 9.22 13.81
N GLY A 209 -15.46 8.38 14.83
CA GLY A 209 -16.80 8.18 15.37
C GLY A 209 -17.74 7.39 14.44
N GLU A 210 -17.22 6.79 13.37
CA GLU A 210 -17.98 6.16 12.27
C GLU A 210 -17.44 4.75 12.00
N SER A 211 -18.32 3.87 11.48
CA SER A 211 -17.91 2.53 11.02
C SER A 211 -17.54 2.57 9.55
N PRO A 212 -16.56 1.74 9.12
CA PRO A 212 -16.19 1.61 7.72
C PRO A 212 -17.32 1.03 6.87
N THR A 213 -17.43 1.53 5.64
CA THR A 213 -18.25 0.90 4.60
C THR A 213 -17.43 -0.17 3.89
N VAL A 214 -17.73 -1.43 4.13
CA VAL A 214 -17.06 -2.55 3.46
C VAL A 214 -18.01 -3.18 2.45
N LEU A 215 -17.53 -3.47 1.24
CA LEU A 215 -18.30 -4.19 0.24
C LEU A 215 -18.53 -5.63 0.71
N THR A 216 -19.79 -6.03 0.85
CA THR A 216 -20.19 -7.42 1.09
C THR A 216 -20.42 -8.12 -0.25
N LYS A 217 -20.41 -9.47 -0.26
CA LYS A 217 -20.72 -10.26 -1.48
C LYS A 217 -22.10 -9.94 -2.08
N ASP A 218 -23.01 -9.43 -1.26
CA ASP A 218 -24.38 -9.05 -1.65
C ASP A 218 -24.51 -7.58 -2.09
N SER A 219 -23.41 -6.81 -2.07
CA SER A 219 -23.40 -5.47 -2.64
C SER A 219 -23.58 -5.58 -4.14
N PRO A 220 -24.50 -4.82 -4.78
CA PRO A 220 -24.72 -4.91 -6.22
C PRO A 220 -23.39 -4.69 -6.95
N GLN A 221 -22.97 -5.70 -7.71
CA GLN A 221 -21.82 -5.58 -8.61
C GLN A 221 -22.19 -4.49 -9.62
N GLN A 222 -21.55 -3.34 -9.51
CA GLN A 222 -21.68 -2.29 -10.50
C GLN A 222 -21.07 -2.82 -11.80
N GLY A 223 -21.95 -3.19 -12.73
CA GLY A 223 -21.57 -3.49 -14.10
C GLY A 223 -20.81 -2.28 -14.67
N HIS A 224 -19.94 -2.54 -15.64
CA HIS A 224 -19.08 -1.59 -16.33
C HIS A 224 -19.86 -0.38 -16.90
N THR A 225 -20.30 0.51 -16.06
CA THR A 225 -20.75 1.85 -16.41
C THR A 225 -19.78 2.84 -15.80
N ASN A 226 -19.26 3.73 -16.62
CA ASN A 226 -18.25 4.74 -16.31
C ASN A 226 -18.69 5.83 -15.30
N GLU A 227 -19.62 5.54 -14.42
CA GLU A 227 -19.99 6.39 -13.29
C GLU A 227 -19.71 5.63 -11.99
N THR A 228 -18.52 5.86 -11.45
CA THR A 228 -18.20 5.54 -10.06
C THR A 228 -19.12 6.36 -9.15
N SER A 229 -20.25 5.79 -8.75
CA SER A 229 -21.02 6.34 -7.63
C SER A 229 -20.14 6.17 -6.37
N LEU A 230 -19.41 7.22 -6.03
CA LEU A 230 -18.69 7.31 -4.75
C LEU A 230 -19.70 7.06 -3.62
N PRO A 231 -19.30 6.31 -2.58
CA PRO A 231 -20.13 6.16 -1.39
C PRO A 231 -20.52 7.56 -0.84
N PRO A 232 -21.62 7.69 -0.14
CA PRO A 232 -22.11 8.97 0.36
C PRO A 232 -20.99 9.69 1.14
N LYS A 233 -20.93 11.02 1.05
CA LYS A 233 -19.87 11.91 1.57
C LYS A 233 -19.48 11.74 3.06
N GLN A 234 -20.13 10.84 3.78
CA GLN A 234 -19.94 10.59 5.22
C GLN A 234 -19.53 9.14 5.55
N SER A 235 -19.07 8.35 4.57
CA SER A 235 -18.66 6.97 4.83
C SER A 235 -17.15 6.85 4.95
N VAL A 236 -16.67 6.03 5.90
CA VAL A 236 -15.25 5.67 6.01
C VAL A 236 -14.92 4.66 4.93
N ILE A 237 -13.93 4.98 4.08
CA ILE A 237 -13.44 4.10 3.01
C ILE A 237 -12.25 3.30 3.52
N VAL A 238 -12.28 1.99 3.38
CA VAL A 238 -11.12 1.11 3.62
C VAL A 238 -10.43 0.80 2.32
N ILE A 239 -9.21 1.28 2.14
CA ILE A 239 -8.41 1.09 0.93
C ILE A 239 -7.38 0.01 1.17
N GLY A 240 -7.48 -1.10 0.44
CA GLY A 240 -6.45 -2.14 0.40
C GLY A 240 -5.36 -1.81 -0.61
N THR A 241 -4.10 -1.93 -0.22
CA THR A 241 -2.93 -1.78 -1.11
C THR A 241 -1.84 -2.80 -0.75
N GLY A 242 -0.72 -2.76 -1.44
CA GLY A 242 0.37 -3.70 -1.22
C GLY A 242 0.23 -5.01 -2.00
N GLY A 243 1.32 -5.80 -2.00
CA GLY A 243 1.40 -7.00 -2.85
C GLY A 243 0.48 -8.14 -2.45
N GLN A 244 -0.03 -8.14 -1.23
CA GLN A 244 -0.86 -9.23 -0.69
C GLN A 244 -2.34 -8.83 -0.52
N ALA A 245 -2.73 -7.59 -0.82
CA ALA A 245 -4.11 -7.13 -0.65
C ALA A 245 -5.13 -7.98 -1.41
N LEU A 246 -4.77 -8.46 -2.60
CA LEU A 246 -5.63 -9.30 -3.43
C LEU A 246 -6.01 -10.65 -2.79
N HIS A 247 -5.25 -11.16 -1.81
CA HIS A 247 -5.62 -12.36 -1.06
C HIS A 247 -6.89 -12.16 -0.21
N PHE A 248 -7.28 -10.91 0.05
CA PHE A 248 -8.41 -10.56 0.91
C PHE A 248 -9.63 -10.05 0.15
N THR A 249 -9.65 -10.17 -1.18
CA THR A 249 -10.77 -9.70 -2.03
C THR A 249 -12.11 -10.35 -1.63
N GLU A 250 -12.11 -11.65 -1.30
CA GLU A 250 -13.33 -12.37 -0.93
C GLU A 250 -13.69 -12.27 0.56
N GLN A 251 -12.83 -11.67 1.40
CA GLN A 251 -13.00 -11.61 2.85
C GLN A 251 -13.64 -10.29 3.32
N SER A 252 -14.14 -9.47 2.40
CA SER A 252 -14.78 -8.19 2.73
C SER A 252 -13.94 -7.32 3.68
N CYS A 253 -12.63 -7.19 3.37
CA CYS A 253 -11.71 -6.38 4.17
C CYS A 253 -11.65 -4.93 3.70
N PHE A 254 -12.01 -4.66 2.45
CA PHE A 254 -11.78 -3.37 1.80
C PHE A 254 -13.03 -2.86 1.09
N THR A 255 -13.17 -1.54 1.05
CA THR A 255 -14.13 -0.86 0.17
C THR A 255 -13.59 -0.85 -1.26
N VAL A 256 -12.27 -0.66 -1.41
CA VAL A 256 -11.58 -0.60 -2.70
C VAL A 256 -10.16 -1.14 -2.55
N ILE A 257 -9.60 -1.68 -3.62
CA ILE A 257 -8.19 -2.09 -3.70
C ILE A 257 -7.49 -1.21 -4.73
N GLU A 258 -6.43 -0.50 -4.27
CA GLU A 258 -5.60 0.38 -5.08
C GLU A 258 -4.13 -0.11 -5.05
N PRO A 259 -3.74 -1.02 -5.98
CA PRO A 259 -2.42 -1.65 -5.93
C PRO A 259 -1.23 -0.70 -6.08
N ALA A 260 -1.46 0.48 -6.66
CA ALA A 260 -0.44 1.50 -6.92
C ALA A 260 -0.57 2.73 -6.01
N LEU A 261 -1.25 2.61 -4.86
CA LEU A 261 -1.60 3.75 -4.00
C LEU A 261 -0.40 4.60 -3.62
N THR A 262 0.69 3.98 -3.15
CA THR A 262 1.95 4.66 -2.80
C THR A 262 2.52 5.44 -3.98
N LEU A 263 2.48 4.85 -5.19
CA LEU A 263 2.98 5.51 -6.41
C LEU A 263 2.13 6.73 -6.81
N HIS A 264 0.81 6.66 -6.61
CA HIS A 264 -0.08 7.82 -6.79
C HIS A 264 0.24 8.94 -5.82
N GLY A 265 0.59 8.62 -4.58
CA GLY A 265 1.02 9.60 -3.59
C GLY A 265 2.36 10.25 -3.94
N LEU A 266 3.32 9.47 -4.40
CA LEU A 266 4.60 9.99 -4.89
C LEU A 266 4.42 10.90 -6.11
N GLN A 267 3.50 10.55 -7.01
CA GLN A 267 3.17 11.39 -8.15
C GLN A 267 2.55 12.73 -7.69
N ALA A 268 1.64 12.70 -6.72
CA ALA A 268 1.08 13.93 -6.15
C ALA A 268 2.16 14.79 -5.50
N TYR A 269 3.08 14.17 -4.76
CA TYR A 269 4.22 14.85 -4.15
C TYR A 269 5.15 15.49 -5.20
N ALA A 270 5.49 14.76 -6.26
CA ALA A 270 6.31 15.30 -7.35
C ALA A 270 5.67 16.54 -8.01
N VAL A 271 4.36 16.48 -8.29
CA VAL A 271 3.64 17.60 -8.93
C VAL A 271 3.57 18.84 -8.02
N ALA A 272 3.45 18.66 -6.72
CA ALA A 272 3.42 19.76 -5.77
C ALA A 272 4.79 20.47 -5.59
N HIS A 273 5.89 19.84 -6.04
CA HIS A 273 7.27 20.34 -5.89
C HIS A 273 8.01 20.52 -7.22
N ALA A 274 7.29 20.45 -8.36
CA ALA A 274 7.82 20.63 -9.71
C ALA A 274 7.86 22.10 -10.16
#